data_3a9feb71ce6ff4eb0e92af406b28e1c5
#
_entry.id   3a9feb71ce6ff4eb0e92af406b28e1c5
#
_cell.length_a   1.000
_cell.length_b   1.000
_cell.length_c   1.000
_cell.angle_alpha   90.00
_cell.angle_beta   90.00
_cell.angle_gamma   90.00
#
_symmetry.space_group_name_H-M   'P 1'
#
loop_
_entity.id
_entity.type
_entity.pdbx_description
1 polymer ?
#
loop_
_entity_poly.entity_id
_entity_poly.type
_entity_poly.pdbx_seq_one_letter_code
_entity_poly.pdbx_strand_id
1 'polypeptide(L)'
;MAEEAGGHRPGAAAPHRGDAGHHLPDARPEFAALGFLAMRPVHGYDLHQLFEARLGKVWRLGQSQLYAVLKRLEAQGLVEAAVEEGRNSLARKVFSTTTAGRVRLDAWLREPSDCSARILRLEFISRLFFARELEPALLLPIVDSQEAELRRHLATHRALLATLAAGDAFNRLGMELKVRQLESLLAWFEESVRPSSALGFPASSESDPQAS
;
A
#
# COMPACT_ATOMS: atom_id res chain seq x y z
N MET A 1 15.50 -29.68 67.59
CA MET A 1 16.39 -29.46 66.43
C MET A 1 15.86 -30.32 65.30
N ALA A 2 15.16 -29.74 64.38
CA ALA A 2 14.83 -30.34 63.11
C ALA A 2 14.51 -29.19 62.14
N GLU A 3 15.33 -29.04 61.14
CA GLU A 3 15.38 -28.01 60.15
C GLU A 3 14.45 -28.41 59.00
N GLU A 4 13.40 -27.65 58.71
CA GLU A 4 12.50 -27.86 57.58
C GLU A 4 13.01 -27.08 56.39
N ALA A 5 13.52 -27.79 55.38
CA ALA A 5 13.92 -27.27 54.07
C ALA A 5 12.66 -27.01 53.25
N GLY A 6 12.32 -25.73 53.04
CA GLY A 6 11.27 -25.28 52.13
C GLY A 6 11.66 -25.45 50.66
N GLY A 7 11.05 -26.41 49.99
CA GLY A 7 11.20 -26.64 48.56
C GLY A 7 10.49 -25.55 47.71
N HIS A 8 11.25 -24.70 47.07
CA HIS A 8 10.78 -23.73 46.11
C HIS A 8 10.52 -24.45 44.78
N ARG A 9 9.23 -24.60 44.39
CA ARG A 9 8.84 -25.08 43.06
C ARG A 9 8.92 -23.92 42.08
N PRO A 10 9.64 -24.03 40.96
CA PRO A 10 9.59 -23.05 39.89
C PRO A 10 8.23 -23.14 39.16
N GLY A 11 7.49 -22.04 39.18
CA GLY A 11 6.25 -21.88 38.44
C GLY A 11 6.51 -21.99 36.94
N ALA A 12 5.81 -22.92 36.30
CA ALA A 12 5.78 -23.03 34.85
C ALA A 12 5.20 -21.75 34.26
N ALA A 13 6.04 -21.00 33.52
CA ALA A 13 5.58 -19.86 32.70
C ALA A 13 4.68 -20.39 31.59
N ALA A 14 3.42 -19.96 31.61
CA ALA A 14 2.50 -20.20 30.51
C ALA A 14 3.05 -19.53 29.23
N PRO A 15 2.90 -20.16 28.04
CA PRO A 15 3.34 -19.54 26.81
C PRO A 15 2.48 -18.29 26.55
N HIS A 16 3.16 -17.14 26.44
CA HIS A 16 2.53 -15.92 25.94
C HIS A 16 1.92 -16.22 24.57
N ARG A 17 0.59 -16.28 24.51
CA ARG A 17 -0.14 -16.22 23.24
C ARG A 17 0.24 -14.91 22.59
N GLY A 18 0.90 -15.01 21.43
CA GLY A 18 1.31 -13.86 20.64
C GLY A 18 0.14 -12.92 20.46
N ASP A 19 0.40 -11.71 20.90
CA ASP A 19 -0.42 -10.54 20.65
C ASP A 19 -0.60 -10.41 19.14
N ALA A 20 -1.76 -10.81 18.62
CA ALA A 20 -2.22 -10.45 17.30
C ALA A 20 -2.61 -8.97 17.36
N GLY A 21 -1.64 -8.12 17.72
CA GLY A 21 -1.75 -6.69 17.61
C GLY A 21 -2.16 -6.38 16.18
N HIS A 22 -3.26 -5.69 16.02
CA HIS A 22 -3.68 -5.06 14.77
C HIS A 22 -2.55 -4.10 14.36
N HIS A 23 -1.52 -4.67 13.75
CA HIS A 23 -0.47 -3.91 13.11
C HIS A 23 -1.15 -3.19 11.95
N LEU A 24 -1.39 -1.88 12.11
CA LEU A 24 -1.85 -1.05 11.01
C LEU A 24 -0.84 -1.26 9.88
N PRO A 25 -1.27 -1.74 8.70
CA PRO A 25 -0.33 -2.03 7.64
C PRO A 25 0.46 -0.77 7.32
N ASP A 26 1.78 -0.85 7.44
CA ASP A 26 2.67 0.22 7.06
C ASP A 26 2.65 0.37 5.55
N ALA A 27 2.55 1.61 5.10
CA ALA A 27 2.69 1.89 3.66
C ALA A 27 4.05 1.42 3.17
N ARG A 28 4.08 0.78 2.01
CA ARG A 28 5.24 0.09 1.44
C ARG A 28 5.92 0.92 0.33
N PRO A 29 6.79 1.88 0.68
CA PRO A 29 7.48 2.74 -0.30
C PRO A 29 8.39 1.96 -1.26
N GLU A 30 8.79 0.72 -0.90
CA GLU A 30 9.57 -0.16 -1.75
C GLU A 30 8.92 -0.44 -3.10
N PHE A 31 7.59 -0.56 -3.15
CA PHE A 31 6.89 -0.79 -4.40
C PHE A 31 6.87 0.44 -5.30
N ALA A 32 6.81 1.64 -4.72
CA ALA A 32 6.95 2.85 -5.51
C ALA A 32 8.37 2.99 -6.07
N ALA A 33 9.42 2.62 -5.30
CA ALA A 33 10.78 2.57 -5.80
C ALA A 33 10.94 1.53 -6.93
N LEU A 34 10.43 0.30 -6.74
CA LEU A 34 10.40 -0.75 -7.76
C LEU A 34 9.67 -0.30 -9.02
N GLY A 35 8.54 0.38 -8.90
CA GLY A 35 7.76 0.90 -10.02
C GLY A 35 8.57 1.85 -10.89
N PHE A 36 9.26 2.83 -10.30
CA PHE A 36 10.13 3.73 -11.06
C PHE A 36 11.31 3.00 -11.73
N LEU A 37 11.93 2.06 -11.01
CA LEU A 37 13.03 1.25 -11.56
C LEU A 37 12.58 0.27 -12.64
N ALA A 38 11.32 -0.14 -12.64
CA ALA A 38 10.72 -0.96 -13.70
C ALA A 38 10.47 -0.16 -14.99
N MET A 39 10.24 1.15 -14.89
CA MET A 39 10.12 2.03 -16.06
C MET A 39 11.45 2.21 -16.77
N ARG A 40 12.54 2.41 -16.03
CA ARG A 40 13.91 2.53 -16.54
C ARG A 40 14.95 2.45 -15.42
N PRO A 41 16.19 2.02 -15.72
CA PRO A 41 17.32 2.18 -14.78
C PRO A 41 17.59 3.67 -14.51
N VAL A 42 17.91 4.02 -13.25
CA VAL A 42 18.22 5.40 -12.85
C VAL A 42 19.24 5.47 -11.72
N HIS A 43 19.97 6.57 -11.63
CA HIS A 43 20.80 6.87 -10.47
C HIS A 43 19.96 7.12 -9.22
N GLY A 44 20.49 6.79 -8.03
CA GLY A 44 19.75 6.96 -6.79
C GLY A 44 19.28 8.40 -6.52
N TYR A 45 20.11 9.39 -6.91
CA TYR A 45 19.71 10.79 -6.82
C TYR A 45 18.55 11.16 -7.78
N ASP A 46 18.64 10.72 -9.03
CA ASP A 46 17.61 10.97 -10.04
C ASP A 46 16.29 10.25 -9.69
N LEU A 47 16.38 9.08 -9.04
CA LEU A 47 15.20 8.38 -8.53
C LEU A 47 14.46 9.22 -7.47
N HIS A 48 15.20 9.89 -6.57
CA HIS A 48 14.57 10.79 -5.60
C HIS A 48 13.87 11.96 -6.28
N GLN A 49 14.51 12.56 -7.29
CA GLN A 49 13.89 13.64 -8.06
C GLN A 49 12.64 13.20 -8.83
N LEU A 50 12.67 11.99 -9.44
CA LEU A 50 11.48 11.39 -10.07
C LEU A 50 10.35 11.19 -9.06
N PHE A 51 10.69 10.69 -7.89
CA PHE A 51 9.73 10.50 -6.79
C PHE A 51 9.06 11.82 -6.41
N GLU A 52 9.85 12.86 -6.16
CA GLU A 52 9.35 14.20 -5.82
C GLU A 52 8.49 14.80 -6.95
N ALA A 53 8.94 14.68 -8.19
CA ALA A 53 8.23 15.25 -9.33
C ALA A 53 6.89 14.56 -9.62
N ARG A 54 6.82 13.23 -9.48
CA ARG A 54 5.66 12.44 -9.93
C ARG A 54 4.71 12.06 -8.79
N LEU A 55 5.25 11.75 -7.61
CA LEU A 55 4.49 11.27 -6.45
C LEU A 55 4.76 12.05 -5.16
N GLY A 56 5.48 13.17 -5.18
CA GLY A 56 5.86 13.94 -4.00
C GLY A 56 4.68 14.57 -3.24
N LYS A 57 3.50 14.71 -3.88
CA LYS A 57 2.25 15.10 -3.20
C LYS A 57 1.55 13.91 -2.53
N VAL A 58 1.84 12.70 -2.99
CA VAL A 58 1.31 11.45 -2.45
C VAL A 58 2.22 10.94 -1.33
N TRP A 59 3.52 10.83 -1.61
CA TRP A 59 4.53 10.36 -0.69
C TRP A 59 5.43 11.50 -0.21
N ARG A 60 5.75 11.48 1.08
CA ARG A 60 6.82 12.31 1.65
C ARG A 60 7.97 11.39 2.01
N LEU A 61 8.89 11.19 1.09
CA LEU A 61 10.02 10.27 1.24
C LEU A 61 11.32 11.06 1.06
N GLY A 62 12.06 11.24 2.16
CA GLY A 62 13.36 11.91 2.11
C GLY A 62 14.42 11.05 1.42
N GLN A 63 15.47 11.69 0.90
CA GLN A 63 16.55 11.01 0.18
C GLN A 63 17.18 9.86 0.99
N SER A 64 17.47 10.08 2.29
CA SER A 64 18.04 9.04 3.16
C SER A 64 17.10 7.84 3.32
N GLN A 65 15.80 8.07 3.40
CA GLN A 65 14.79 7.00 3.47
C GLN A 65 14.75 6.20 2.18
N LEU A 66 14.79 6.89 1.02
CA LEU A 66 14.83 6.23 -0.27
C LEU A 66 16.08 5.33 -0.42
N TYR A 67 17.26 5.81 -0.01
CA TYR A 67 18.47 4.99 -0.02
C TYR A 67 18.39 3.79 0.93
N ALA A 68 17.75 3.92 2.09
CA ALA A 68 17.47 2.80 2.97
C ALA A 68 16.54 1.76 2.33
N VAL A 69 15.53 2.22 1.57
CA VAL A 69 14.65 1.35 0.76
C VAL A 69 15.45 0.63 -0.31
N LEU A 70 16.27 1.34 -1.10
CA LEU A 70 17.11 0.74 -2.15
C LEU A 70 18.06 -0.32 -1.60
N LYS A 71 18.71 -0.05 -0.47
CA LYS A 71 19.61 -1.01 0.20
C LYS A 71 18.86 -2.29 0.61
N ARG A 72 17.63 -2.18 1.11
CA ARG A 72 16.80 -3.35 1.46
C ARG A 72 16.41 -4.15 0.22
N LEU A 73 15.99 -3.46 -0.85
CA LEU A 73 15.64 -4.11 -2.11
C LEU A 73 16.82 -4.81 -2.76
N GLU A 74 18.02 -4.20 -2.72
CA GLU A 74 19.27 -4.81 -3.19
C GLU A 74 19.62 -6.06 -2.37
N ALA A 75 19.52 -6.00 -1.03
CA ALA A 75 19.73 -7.14 -0.15
C ALA A 75 18.73 -8.29 -0.37
N GLN A 76 17.52 -8.00 -0.83
CA GLN A 76 16.48 -8.98 -1.18
C GLN A 76 16.62 -9.50 -2.62
N GLY A 77 17.58 -9.01 -3.41
CA GLY A 77 17.75 -9.37 -4.81
C GLY A 77 16.64 -8.86 -5.74
N LEU A 78 15.86 -7.89 -5.31
CA LEU A 78 14.76 -7.29 -6.10
C LEU A 78 15.26 -6.13 -6.97
N VAL A 79 16.39 -5.55 -6.60
CA VAL A 79 17.08 -4.48 -7.32
C VAL A 79 18.56 -4.84 -7.40
N GLU A 80 19.19 -4.47 -8.48
CA GLU A 80 20.64 -4.55 -8.68
C GLU A 80 21.21 -3.16 -8.92
N ALA A 81 22.48 -2.98 -8.54
CA ALA A 81 23.21 -1.74 -8.75
C ALA A 81 24.45 -1.98 -9.59
N ALA A 82 24.55 -1.30 -10.72
CA ALA A 82 25.75 -1.21 -11.53
C ALA A 82 26.51 0.08 -11.22
N VAL A 83 27.82 0.01 -11.22
CA VAL A 83 28.69 1.20 -11.08
C VAL A 83 29.04 1.70 -12.47
N GLU A 84 28.62 2.91 -12.80
CA GLU A 84 29.02 3.59 -14.02
C GLU A 84 30.17 4.55 -13.72
N GLU A 85 31.24 4.47 -14.51
CA GLU A 85 32.34 5.44 -14.46
C GLU A 85 31.85 6.77 -15.07
N GLY A 86 31.66 7.78 -14.22
CA GLY A 86 31.30 9.12 -14.66
C GLY A 86 32.49 9.84 -15.31
N ARG A 87 32.24 10.77 -16.23
CA ARG A 87 33.24 11.61 -16.93
C ARG A 87 34.19 12.38 -15.99
N ASN A 88 33.91 12.45 -14.68
CA ASN A 88 34.70 13.18 -13.65
C ASN A 88 35.17 12.28 -12.51
N SER A 89 35.53 11.03 -12.73
CA SER A 89 36.07 10.08 -11.72
C SER A 89 35.17 9.79 -10.51
N LEU A 90 33.94 10.26 -10.47
CA LEU A 90 32.97 9.90 -9.43
C LEU A 90 32.10 8.75 -9.92
N ALA A 91 32.42 7.55 -9.44
CA ALA A 91 31.60 6.36 -9.69
C ALA A 91 30.17 6.59 -9.18
N ARG A 92 29.16 6.42 -10.06
CA ARG A 92 27.76 6.56 -9.71
C ARG A 92 27.05 5.23 -9.80
N LYS A 93 26.24 4.91 -8.79
CA LYS A 93 25.40 3.70 -8.82
C LYS A 93 24.13 3.95 -9.63
N VAL A 94 23.92 3.15 -10.67
CA VAL A 94 22.67 3.03 -11.40
C VAL A 94 21.91 1.83 -10.86
N PHE A 95 20.68 2.02 -10.46
CA PHE A 95 19.81 0.96 -9.96
C PHE A 95 18.86 0.52 -11.05
N SER A 96 18.64 -0.80 -11.14
CA SER A 96 17.62 -1.41 -12.01
C SER A 96 16.88 -2.50 -11.26
N THR A 97 15.64 -2.76 -11.68
CA THR A 97 14.88 -3.87 -11.10
C THR A 97 15.29 -5.19 -11.73
N THR A 98 15.43 -6.23 -10.91
CA THR A 98 15.70 -7.61 -11.36
C THR A 98 14.40 -8.27 -11.87
N THR A 99 14.52 -9.46 -12.48
CA THR A 99 13.37 -10.30 -12.82
C THR A 99 12.49 -10.60 -11.59
N ALA A 100 13.13 -10.92 -10.44
CA ALA A 100 12.42 -11.14 -9.18
C ALA A 100 11.70 -9.87 -8.70
N GLY A 101 12.33 -8.70 -8.85
CA GLY A 101 11.72 -7.41 -8.54
C GLY A 101 10.50 -7.11 -9.41
N ARG A 102 10.55 -7.42 -10.71
CA ARG A 102 9.41 -7.27 -11.63
C ARG A 102 8.25 -8.17 -11.25
N VAL A 103 8.49 -9.45 -10.96
CA VAL A 103 7.47 -10.39 -10.48
C VAL A 103 6.83 -9.88 -9.18
N ARG A 104 7.64 -9.37 -8.26
CA ARG A 104 7.15 -8.82 -6.99
C ARG A 104 6.31 -7.56 -7.18
N LEU A 105 6.70 -6.66 -8.09
CA LEU A 105 5.95 -5.47 -8.46
C LEU A 105 4.61 -5.84 -9.11
N ASP A 106 4.62 -6.79 -10.07
CA ASP A 106 3.42 -7.24 -10.77
C ASP A 106 2.39 -7.85 -9.81
N ALA A 107 2.83 -8.69 -8.87
CA ALA A 107 1.97 -9.22 -7.82
C ALA A 107 1.33 -8.09 -7.00
N TRP A 108 2.13 -7.09 -6.57
CA TRP A 108 1.63 -5.96 -5.81
C TRP A 108 0.64 -5.09 -6.60
N LEU A 109 0.84 -4.89 -7.89
CA LEU A 109 -0.10 -4.14 -8.74
C LEU A 109 -1.49 -4.80 -8.76
N ARG A 110 -1.57 -6.12 -8.66
CA ARG A 110 -2.83 -6.89 -8.72
C ARG A 110 -3.52 -7.08 -7.36
N GLU A 111 -2.80 -6.87 -6.25
CA GLU A 111 -3.38 -6.95 -4.91
C GLU A 111 -4.19 -5.69 -4.56
N PRO A 112 -5.40 -5.78 -3.97
CA PRO A 112 -6.05 -4.60 -3.41
C PRO A 112 -5.27 -4.05 -2.21
N SER A 113 -5.33 -2.74 -2.01
CA SER A 113 -4.74 -2.07 -0.84
C SER A 113 -5.63 -2.26 0.39
N ASP A 114 -5.03 -2.15 1.59
CA ASP A 114 -5.81 -1.98 2.81
C ASP A 114 -6.81 -0.82 2.69
N CYS A 115 -8.01 -1.01 3.24
CA CYS A 115 -9.12 -0.06 3.15
C CYS A 115 -9.01 1.10 4.16
N SER A 116 -7.82 1.62 4.41
CA SER A 116 -7.61 2.86 5.15
C SER A 116 -7.34 4.03 4.20
N ALA A 117 -7.86 5.21 4.53
CA ALA A 117 -7.67 6.40 3.68
C ALA A 117 -6.17 6.71 3.47
N ARG A 118 -5.32 6.45 4.48
CA ARG A 118 -3.87 6.65 4.37
C ARG A 118 -3.25 5.70 3.35
N ILE A 119 -3.54 4.41 3.45
CA ILE A 119 -2.96 3.39 2.56
C ILE A 119 -3.51 3.54 1.14
N LEU A 120 -4.80 3.80 0.96
CA LEU A 120 -5.36 4.09 -0.36
C LEU A 120 -4.68 5.30 -1.00
N ARG A 121 -4.48 6.38 -0.27
CA ARG A 121 -3.77 7.55 -0.79
C ARG A 121 -2.35 7.21 -1.22
N LEU A 122 -1.63 6.37 -0.49
CA LEU A 122 -0.23 6.05 -0.76
C LEU A 122 -0.11 4.92 -1.79
N GLU A 123 -0.70 3.76 -1.53
CA GLU A 123 -0.49 2.57 -2.36
C GLU A 123 -1.44 2.49 -3.55
N PHE A 124 -2.75 2.71 -3.37
CA PHE A 124 -3.70 2.62 -4.47
C PHE A 124 -3.41 3.67 -5.56
N ILE A 125 -3.15 4.93 -5.19
CA ILE A 125 -2.77 5.97 -6.16
C ILE A 125 -1.47 5.61 -6.87
N SER A 126 -0.48 5.06 -6.15
CA SER A 126 0.77 4.60 -6.77
C SER A 126 0.55 3.44 -7.74
N ARG A 127 -0.34 2.48 -7.42
CA ARG A 127 -0.71 1.40 -8.35
C ARG A 127 -1.34 1.93 -9.63
N LEU A 128 -2.27 2.87 -9.52
CA LEU A 128 -2.89 3.50 -10.69
C LEU A 128 -1.84 4.22 -11.54
N PHE A 129 -0.91 4.94 -10.91
CA PHE A 129 0.17 5.62 -11.62
C PHE A 129 1.06 4.62 -12.36
N PHE A 130 1.55 3.57 -11.69
CA PHE A 130 2.44 2.60 -12.33
C PHE A 130 1.70 1.69 -13.31
N ALA A 131 0.46 1.32 -13.06
CA ALA A 131 -0.35 0.58 -14.04
C ALA A 131 -0.50 1.38 -15.32
N ARG A 132 -0.81 2.68 -15.24
CA ARG A 132 -0.91 3.53 -16.42
C ARG A 132 0.39 3.59 -17.21
N GLU A 133 1.54 3.67 -16.56
CA GLU A 133 2.85 3.81 -17.20
C GLU A 133 3.40 2.46 -17.74
N LEU A 134 3.07 1.34 -17.12
CA LEU A 134 3.66 0.03 -17.41
C LEU A 134 2.68 -0.92 -18.12
N GLU A 135 1.42 -0.98 -17.70
CA GLU A 135 0.40 -1.91 -18.18
C GLU A 135 -1.01 -1.32 -18.04
N PRO A 136 -1.42 -0.42 -18.94
CA PRO A 136 -2.71 0.30 -18.84
C PRO A 136 -3.94 -0.62 -18.74
N ALA A 137 -3.86 -1.85 -19.23
CA ALA A 137 -4.93 -2.84 -19.14
C ALA A 137 -5.27 -3.23 -17.68
N LEU A 138 -4.36 -3.00 -16.72
CA LEU A 138 -4.60 -3.25 -15.30
C LEU A 138 -5.43 -2.17 -14.60
N LEU A 139 -5.62 -0.98 -15.18
CA LEU A 139 -6.28 0.13 -14.51
C LEU A 139 -7.69 -0.22 -14.03
N LEU A 140 -8.55 -0.72 -14.93
CA LEU A 140 -9.91 -1.13 -14.56
C LEU A 140 -9.92 -2.28 -13.54
N PRO A 141 -9.20 -3.39 -13.74
CA PRO A 141 -9.08 -4.45 -12.75
C PRO A 141 -8.65 -3.96 -11.36
N ILE A 142 -7.70 -3.01 -11.28
CA ILE A 142 -7.25 -2.44 -9.99
C ILE A 142 -8.38 -1.65 -9.32
N VAL A 143 -9.09 -0.82 -10.08
CA VAL A 143 -10.22 -0.03 -9.54
C VAL A 143 -11.34 -0.96 -9.08
N ASP A 144 -11.75 -1.92 -9.90
CA ASP A 144 -12.84 -2.84 -9.61
C ASP A 144 -12.53 -3.72 -8.37
N SER A 145 -11.32 -4.25 -8.31
CA SER A 145 -10.83 -5.05 -7.17
C SER A 145 -10.82 -4.26 -5.87
N GLN A 146 -10.33 -3.02 -5.91
CA GLN A 146 -10.28 -2.17 -4.72
C GLN A 146 -11.68 -1.73 -4.25
N GLU A 147 -12.57 -1.44 -5.17
CA GLU A 147 -13.94 -1.07 -4.85
C GLU A 147 -14.72 -2.26 -4.25
N ALA A 148 -14.54 -3.45 -4.80
CA ALA A 148 -15.12 -4.69 -4.24
C ALA A 148 -14.63 -4.95 -2.81
N GLU A 149 -13.34 -4.72 -2.56
CA GLU A 149 -12.75 -4.86 -1.23
C GLU A 149 -13.31 -3.84 -0.23
N LEU A 150 -13.49 -2.58 -0.64
CA LEU A 150 -14.15 -1.55 0.18
C LEU A 150 -15.60 -1.93 0.52
N ARG A 151 -16.37 -2.41 -0.45
CA ARG A 151 -17.75 -2.87 -0.22
C ARG A 151 -17.81 -4.04 0.74
N ARG A 152 -16.89 -5.00 0.62
CA ARG A 152 -16.78 -6.15 1.53
C ARG A 152 -16.48 -5.70 2.96
N HIS A 153 -15.52 -4.78 3.14
CA HIS A 153 -15.20 -4.21 4.44
C HIS A 153 -16.37 -3.44 5.04
N LEU A 154 -17.07 -2.64 4.24
CA LEU A 154 -18.25 -1.89 4.69
C LEU A 154 -19.35 -2.84 5.18
N ALA A 155 -19.66 -3.89 4.44
CA ALA A 155 -20.65 -4.88 4.83
C ALA A 155 -20.27 -5.56 6.17
N THR A 156 -19.02 -5.96 6.32
CA THR A 156 -18.51 -6.57 7.56
C THR A 156 -18.65 -5.62 8.76
N HIS A 157 -18.24 -4.36 8.61
CA HIS A 157 -18.30 -3.39 9.72
C HIS A 157 -19.73 -2.99 10.08
N ARG A 158 -20.63 -2.89 9.10
CA ARG A 158 -22.07 -2.67 9.36
C ARG A 158 -22.68 -3.84 10.13
N ALA A 159 -22.35 -5.07 9.75
CA ALA A 159 -22.81 -6.26 10.47
C ALA A 159 -22.30 -6.28 11.93
N LEU A 160 -21.02 -5.99 12.15
CA LEU A 160 -20.45 -5.87 13.49
C LEU A 160 -21.12 -4.75 14.30
N LEU A 161 -21.33 -3.58 13.72
CA LEU A 161 -22.01 -2.46 14.38
C LEU A 161 -23.42 -2.86 14.85
N ALA A 162 -24.14 -3.64 14.06
CA ALA A 162 -25.48 -4.12 14.41
C ALA A 162 -25.50 -5.10 15.60
N THR A 163 -24.38 -5.78 15.89
CA THR A 163 -24.27 -6.73 17.01
C THR A 163 -23.84 -6.08 18.33
N LEU A 164 -23.37 -4.82 18.32
CA LEU A 164 -22.88 -4.13 19.52
C LEU A 164 -24.03 -3.80 20.48
N ALA A 165 -23.83 -4.13 21.76
CA ALA A 165 -24.77 -3.80 22.81
C ALA A 165 -24.94 -2.28 23.01
N ALA A 166 -26.08 -1.85 23.49
CA ALA A 166 -26.35 -0.43 23.77
C ALA A 166 -25.38 0.20 24.78
N GLY A 167 -24.84 -0.61 25.72
CA GLY A 167 -23.84 -0.18 26.71
C GLY A 167 -22.42 0.01 26.18
N ASP A 168 -22.12 -0.47 24.96
CA ASP A 168 -20.79 -0.38 24.35
C ASP A 168 -20.56 0.94 23.58
N ALA A 169 -20.83 2.05 24.24
CA ALA A 169 -20.87 3.36 23.59
C ALA A 169 -19.59 3.72 22.81
N PHE A 170 -18.41 3.49 23.39
CA PHE A 170 -17.12 3.81 22.74
C PHE A 170 -16.79 2.88 21.57
N ASN A 171 -17.06 1.57 21.70
CA ASN A 171 -16.92 0.63 20.61
C ASN A 171 -17.87 0.97 19.45
N ARG A 172 -19.10 1.36 19.77
CA ARG A 172 -20.08 1.81 18.80
C ARG A 172 -19.60 3.05 18.06
N LEU A 173 -19.16 4.10 18.76
CA LEU A 173 -18.62 5.33 18.13
C LEU A 173 -17.42 5.03 17.21
N GLY A 174 -16.49 4.17 17.65
CA GLY A 174 -15.36 3.76 16.82
C GLY A 174 -15.79 3.01 15.57
N MET A 175 -16.77 2.11 15.69
CA MET A 175 -17.30 1.34 14.57
C MET A 175 -18.11 2.22 13.60
N GLU A 176 -18.92 3.15 14.10
CA GLU A 176 -19.63 4.14 13.29
C GLU A 176 -18.67 5.03 12.49
N LEU A 177 -17.57 5.48 13.13
CA LEU A 177 -16.54 6.24 12.43
C LEU A 177 -15.93 5.42 11.28
N LYS A 178 -15.63 4.13 11.52
CA LYS A 178 -15.07 3.25 10.49
C LYS A 178 -16.05 3.04 9.33
N VAL A 179 -17.33 2.82 9.62
CA VAL A 179 -18.39 2.71 8.59
C VAL A 179 -18.46 3.97 7.74
N ARG A 180 -18.53 5.16 8.36
CA ARG A 180 -18.56 6.45 7.64
C ARG A 180 -17.32 6.69 6.79
N GLN A 181 -16.13 6.30 7.26
CA GLN A 181 -14.90 6.38 6.47
C GLN A 181 -14.99 5.52 5.20
N LEU A 182 -15.48 4.27 5.31
CA LEU A 182 -15.62 3.37 4.16
C LEU A 182 -16.68 3.86 3.17
N GLU A 183 -17.80 4.42 3.65
CA GLU A 183 -18.82 5.06 2.83
C GLU A 183 -18.25 6.25 2.05
N SER A 184 -17.50 7.12 2.72
CA SER A 184 -16.83 8.27 2.08
C SER A 184 -15.81 7.83 1.04
N LEU A 185 -15.06 6.75 1.28
CA LEU A 185 -14.12 6.21 0.29
C LEU A 185 -14.84 5.67 -0.94
N LEU A 186 -15.97 4.97 -0.78
CA LEU A 186 -16.78 4.50 -1.90
C LEU A 186 -17.36 5.66 -2.71
N ALA A 187 -17.88 6.69 -2.06
CA ALA A 187 -18.33 7.90 -2.74
C ALA A 187 -17.20 8.55 -3.56
N TRP A 188 -16.00 8.63 -3.01
CA TRP A 188 -14.82 9.12 -3.74
C TRP A 188 -14.47 8.27 -4.97
N PHE A 189 -14.66 6.93 -4.92
CA PHE A 189 -14.49 6.08 -6.10
C PHE A 189 -15.47 6.45 -7.21
N GLU A 190 -16.73 6.64 -6.87
CA GLU A 190 -17.80 6.97 -7.83
C GLU A 190 -17.64 8.38 -8.42
N GLU A 191 -17.30 9.35 -7.57
CA GLU A 191 -17.28 10.78 -7.93
C GLU A 191 -15.95 11.23 -8.55
N SER A 192 -14.83 10.55 -8.22
CA SER A 192 -13.49 11.03 -8.58
C SER A 192 -12.63 10.00 -9.31
N VAL A 193 -12.65 8.72 -8.90
CA VAL A 193 -11.78 7.71 -9.52
C VAL A 193 -12.32 7.27 -10.85
N ARG A 194 -13.58 6.83 -10.91
CA ARG A 194 -14.20 6.34 -12.15
C ARG A 194 -14.32 7.40 -13.25
N PRO A 195 -14.70 8.67 -12.96
CA PRO A 195 -14.75 9.72 -13.97
C PRO A 195 -13.37 10.30 -14.34
N SER A 196 -12.29 9.88 -13.71
CA SER A 196 -10.97 10.50 -13.90
C SER A 196 -10.45 10.31 -15.32
N SER A 197 -10.37 11.40 -16.08
CA SER A 197 -9.75 11.44 -17.38
C SER A 197 -8.26 11.04 -17.36
N ALA A 198 -7.58 11.21 -16.20
CA ALA A 198 -6.20 10.80 -16.02
C ALA A 198 -6.02 9.27 -16.11
N LEU A 199 -7.09 8.49 -15.91
CA LEU A 199 -7.06 7.03 -16.01
C LEU A 199 -7.41 6.52 -17.39
N GLY A 200 -7.91 7.40 -18.31
CA GLY A 200 -8.22 7.02 -19.69
C GLY A 200 -9.39 6.03 -19.81
N PHE A 201 -10.25 5.94 -18.78
CA PHE A 201 -11.46 5.13 -18.92
C PHE A 201 -12.36 5.74 -20.01
N PRO A 202 -13.03 4.90 -20.83
CA PRO A 202 -14.03 5.41 -21.77
C PRO A 202 -15.08 6.16 -20.96
N ALA A 203 -15.43 7.36 -21.41
CA ALA A 203 -16.56 8.08 -20.83
C ALA A 203 -17.75 7.13 -20.86
N SER A 204 -18.42 6.96 -19.71
CA SER A 204 -19.68 6.21 -19.63
C SER A 204 -20.58 6.80 -20.71
N SER A 205 -20.89 6.02 -21.74
CA SER A 205 -21.86 6.45 -22.74
C SER A 205 -23.16 6.75 -21.97
N GLU A 206 -23.45 8.02 -21.78
CA GLU A 206 -24.80 8.43 -21.42
C GLU A 206 -25.72 7.78 -22.44
N SER A 207 -26.49 6.82 -21.97
CA SER A 207 -27.55 6.21 -22.76
C SER A 207 -28.48 7.36 -23.15
N ASP A 208 -28.37 7.80 -24.39
CA ASP A 208 -29.24 8.81 -24.95
C ASP A 208 -30.67 8.22 -24.96
N PRO A 209 -31.62 8.74 -24.15
CA PRO A 209 -32.97 8.20 -24.10
C PRO A 209 -33.88 8.85 -25.17
N GLN A 210 -33.29 9.33 -26.29
CA GLN A 210 -34.08 9.93 -27.38
C GLN A 210 -33.74 9.29 -28.72
N ALA A 211 -34.20 8.05 -28.93
CA ALA A 211 -34.41 7.48 -30.24
C ALA A 211 -35.78 6.76 -30.26
N SER A 212 -36.85 7.51 -30.42
CA SER A 212 -38.15 7.02 -30.90
C SER A 212 -38.86 8.15 -31.61
#